data_4e8379b19f81782c89315ac4e55ff94a
#
_entry.id   4e8379b19f81782c89315ac4e55ff94a
#
_cell.length_a   1.000
_cell.length_b   1.000
_cell.length_c   1.000
_cell.angle_alpha   90.00
_cell.angle_beta   90.00
_cell.angle_gamma   90.00
#
_symmetry.space_group_name_H-M   'P 1'
#
loop_
_entity.id
_entity.type
_entity.pdbx_description
1 polymer ?
#
loop_
_entity_poly.entity_id
_entity_poly.type
_entity_poly.pdbx_seq_one_letter_code
_entity_poly.pdbx_strand_id
1 'polypeptide(L)'
;MTPTRLSFLPLLALLAAFCPALAQISVQPPAAEPAPAPGQPTPISADTPTLKVASTIVAVSAIVRDASGQPVSDLTSNDFLLKQDGKPQPITYFSQGSDLPLTLALMVDTSGSQRAYIGEEIAAGKIFFPAMLTRPDDRAVLVQFDNTILQLVKITSNTTTLEHGLAYLTQPHDDIGQPGRGGTLLFDSIVAVSHLELGNQLGRRAMVILTDGGDNGSHFHIKDAIKEAQRADIMIYTIYYSNGGGDEGVLKDLSKDTGGREFSVTSTMPLQQIYATIAADLRLQYELGYRPPDTRPNKYHKIDLTAKDKRLTVQAREGYFTPK
;
A
#
# COMPACT_ATOMS: atom_id res chain seq x y z
N MET A 1 21.17 9.04 68.56
CA MET A 1 20.33 7.84 68.36
C MET A 1 20.94 7.07 67.25
N THR A 2 21.49 5.90 67.57
CA THR A 2 22.38 5.04 66.78
C THR A 2 21.62 4.23 65.72
N PRO A 3 22.19 4.02 64.51
CA PRO A 3 21.62 3.12 63.52
C PRO A 3 22.05 1.66 63.76
N THR A 4 21.06 0.78 63.73
CA THR A 4 21.20 -0.67 63.89
C THR A 4 21.73 -1.30 62.57
N ARG A 5 22.84 -2.00 62.68
CA ARG A 5 23.44 -2.82 61.59
C ARG A 5 22.71 -4.18 61.54
N LEU A 6 22.20 -4.57 60.36
CA LEU A 6 21.77 -5.94 60.08
C LEU A 6 22.94 -6.72 59.42
N SER A 7 23.25 -7.85 60.02
CA SER A 7 24.30 -8.77 59.62
C SER A 7 23.86 -9.66 58.46
N PHE A 8 24.73 -9.80 57.48
CA PHE A 8 24.58 -10.79 56.40
C PHE A 8 25.12 -12.16 56.84
N LEU A 9 24.32 -13.21 56.72
CA LEU A 9 24.74 -14.60 56.72
C LEU A 9 24.90 -15.10 55.28
N PRO A 10 25.98 -15.82 54.95
CA PRO A 10 26.09 -16.44 53.61
C PRO A 10 25.44 -17.81 53.62
N LEU A 11 24.53 -18.02 52.66
CA LEU A 11 23.94 -19.33 52.38
C LEU A 11 24.82 -20.09 51.38
N LEU A 12 25.30 -21.22 51.85
CA LEU A 12 26.22 -22.13 51.13
C LEU A 12 25.45 -22.83 49.98
N ALA A 13 25.91 -22.66 48.74
CA ALA A 13 25.33 -23.29 47.55
C ALA A 13 25.78 -24.75 47.45
N LEU A 14 24.78 -25.66 47.40
CA LEU A 14 24.97 -27.05 47.08
C LEU A 14 24.90 -27.23 45.55
N LEU A 15 26.02 -27.51 44.91
CA LEU A 15 26.08 -27.87 43.48
C LEU A 15 25.68 -29.33 43.33
N ALA A 16 24.49 -29.59 42.77
CA ALA A 16 24.11 -30.88 42.22
C ALA A 16 24.51 -30.93 40.75
N ALA A 17 25.45 -31.81 40.41
CA ALA A 17 25.88 -32.06 39.06
C ALA A 17 24.79 -32.83 38.30
N PHE A 18 24.15 -32.19 37.35
CA PHE A 18 23.26 -32.84 36.37
C PHE A 18 24.09 -33.21 35.13
N CYS A 19 24.32 -34.50 34.94
CA CYS A 19 24.95 -35.07 33.76
C CYS A 19 23.85 -35.23 32.68
N PRO A 20 23.91 -34.56 31.50
CA PRO A 20 22.99 -34.87 30.44
C PRO A 20 23.42 -36.16 29.73
N ALA A 21 22.58 -37.18 29.74
CA ALA A 21 22.71 -38.36 28.90
C ALA A 21 22.61 -37.91 27.42
N LEU A 22 23.68 -38.07 26.68
CA LEU A 22 23.71 -37.96 25.24
C LEU A 22 22.93 -39.15 24.63
N ALA A 23 21.72 -38.92 24.19
CA ALA A 23 21.01 -39.86 23.34
C ALA A 23 21.68 -39.88 21.96
N GLN A 24 22.39 -40.98 21.68
CA GLN A 24 22.91 -41.25 20.35
C GLN A 24 21.73 -41.60 19.43
N ILE A 25 21.41 -40.66 18.51
CA ILE A 25 20.48 -40.98 17.42
C ILE A 25 21.25 -41.84 16.41
N SER A 26 20.98 -43.12 16.39
CA SER A 26 21.43 -44.05 15.36
C SER A 26 20.66 -43.74 14.07
N VAL A 27 21.32 -43.09 13.10
CA VAL A 27 20.80 -42.95 11.74
C VAL A 27 21.05 -44.27 11.02
N GLN A 28 19.99 -45.06 10.87
CA GLN A 28 20.01 -46.26 10.07
C GLN A 28 20.00 -45.84 8.60
N PRO A 29 20.94 -46.26 7.75
CA PRO A 29 20.90 -45.94 6.32
C PRO A 29 19.64 -46.56 5.69
N PRO A 30 19.02 -45.88 4.71
CA PRO A 30 17.84 -46.41 4.02
C PRO A 30 18.20 -47.75 3.38
N ALA A 31 17.31 -48.75 3.56
CA ALA A 31 17.41 -50.05 2.93
C ALA A 31 17.47 -49.88 1.41
N ALA A 32 18.46 -50.53 0.78
CA ALA A 32 18.58 -50.52 -0.68
C ALA A 32 17.31 -51.14 -1.29
N GLU A 33 16.68 -50.42 -2.21
CA GLU A 33 15.60 -50.97 -3.02
C GLU A 33 16.08 -52.16 -3.81
N PRO A 34 15.28 -53.26 -3.86
CA PRO A 34 15.64 -54.46 -4.65
C PRO A 34 15.67 -54.08 -6.14
N ALA A 35 16.74 -54.50 -6.83
CA ALA A 35 16.91 -54.29 -8.26
C ALA A 35 15.71 -54.89 -9.04
N PRO A 36 15.18 -54.22 -10.07
CA PRO A 36 14.06 -54.74 -10.85
C PRO A 36 14.45 -56.01 -11.61
N ALA A 37 13.54 -56.97 -11.62
CA ALA A 37 13.69 -58.23 -12.30
C ALA A 37 13.89 -58.00 -13.83
N PRO A 38 14.74 -58.81 -14.50
CA PRO A 38 14.98 -58.63 -15.95
C PRO A 38 13.70 -58.99 -16.73
N GLY A 39 13.16 -58.00 -17.46
CA GLY A 39 12.04 -58.23 -18.38
C GLY A 39 10.82 -57.32 -18.23
N GLN A 40 10.78 -56.42 -17.26
CA GLN A 40 9.72 -55.41 -17.23
C GLN A 40 10.07 -54.16 -18.03
N PRO A 41 9.17 -53.70 -18.91
CA PRO A 41 9.40 -52.40 -19.60
C PRO A 41 9.44 -51.30 -18.57
N THR A 42 10.55 -50.56 -18.54
CA THR A 42 10.65 -49.32 -17.72
C THR A 42 9.54 -48.37 -18.14
N PRO A 43 8.74 -47.84 -17.20
CA PRO A 43 7.81 -46.78 -17.56
C PRO A 43 8.63 -45.60 -18.08
N ILE A 44 8.40 -45.24 -19.34
CA ILE A 44 8.90 -43.99 -19.90
C ILE A 44 8.20 -42.88 -19.09
N SER A 45 8.95 -42.25 -18.18
CA SER A 45 8.52 -41.04 -17.54
C SER A 45 8.37 -40.00 -18.65
N ALA A 46 7.13 -39.80 -19.08
CA ALA A 46 6.80 -38.70 -19.97
C ALA A 46 6.94 -37.41 -19.17
N ASP A 47 8.15 -36.90 -19.08
CA ASP A 47 8.38 -35.49 -18.83
C ASP A 47 7.80 -34.72 -20.02
N THR A 48 6.47 -34.61 -20.00
CA THR A 48 5.81 -33.64 -20.87
C THR A 48 6.19 -32.28 -20.31
N PRO A 49 6.97 -31.47 -21.05
CA PRO A 49 7.26 -30.12 -20.60
C PRO A 49 5.93 -29.39 -20.49
N THR A 50 5.42 -29.25 -19.26
CA THR A 50 4.26 -28.40 -19.00
C THR A 50 4.72 -26.97 -19.24
N LEU A 51 4.48 -26.46 -20.43
CA LEU A 51 4.65 -25.05 -20.74
C LEU A 51 3.67 -24.29 -19.84
N LYS A 52 4.12 -23.84 -18.67
CA LYS A 52 3.40 -22.88 -17.87
C LYS A 52 3.45 -21.55 -18.61
N VAL A 53 2.52 -21.33 -19.54
CA VAL A 53 2.27 -20.00 -20.09
C VAL A 53 1.64 -19.20 -18.96
N ALA A 54 2.46 -18.52 -18.20
CA ALA A 54 1.98 -17.49 -17.28
C ALA A 54 1.40 -16.37 -18.15
N SER A 55 0.09 -16.42 -18.37
CA SER A 55 -0.62 -15.34 -19.06
C SER A 55 -0.68 -14.15 -18.11
N THR A 56 0.27 -13.24 -18.24
CA THR A 56 0.29 -12.01 -17.47
C THR A 56 -0.85 -11.12 -17.94
N ILE A 57 -1.84 -10.89 -17.09
CA ILE A 57 -2.88 -9.90 -17.30
C ILE A 57 -2.43 -8.61 -16.61
N VAL A 58 -2.48 -7.50 -17.32
CA VAL A 58 -2.33 -6.17 -16.73
C VAL A 58 -3.71 -5.71 -16.28
N ALA A 59 -3.87 -5.55 -14.98
CA ALA A 59 -5.06 -4.95 -14.38
C ALA A 59 -4.97 -3.42 -14.45
N VAL A 60 -6.08 -2.76 -14.72
CA VAL A 60 -6.23 -1.30 -14.74
C VAL A 60 -7.48 -0.95 -13.97
N SER A 61 -7.27 -0.39 -12.81
CA SER A 61 -8.36 0.16 -11.99
C SER A 61 -8.77 1.53 -12.53
N ALA A 62 -10.08 1.78 -12.60
CA ALA A 62 -10.60 3.03 -13.12
C ALA A 62 -11.82 3.52 -12.36
N ILE A 63 -11.95 4.83 -12.23
CA ILE A 63 -13.14 5.51 -11.73
C ILE A 63 -13.68 6.36 -12.86
N VAL A 64 -14.98 6.28 -13.08
CA VAL A 64 -15.65 7.07 -14.13
C VAL A 64 -16.61 8.07 -13.49
N ARG A 65 -16.60 9.30 -14.02
CA ARG A 65 -17.45 10.40 -13.53
C ARG A 65 -18.18 11.06 -14.68
N ASP A 66 -19.37 11.51 -14.36
CA ASP A 66 -20.13 12.37 -15.26
C ASP A 66 -19.65 13.85 -15.23
N ALA A 67 -20.30 14.71 -16.01
CA ALA A 67 -19.97 16.14 -16.09
C ALA A 67 -20.24 16.88 -14.76
N SER A 68 -21.02 16.33 -13.84
CA SER A 68 -21.26 16.88 -12.51
C SER A 68 -20.23 16.38 -11.47
N GLY A 69 -19.32 15.49 -11.88
CA GLY A 69 -18.30 14.88 -11.02
C GLY A 69 -18.82 13.69 -10.20
N GLN A 70 -20.05 13.22 -10.45
CA GLN A 70 -20.60 12.07 -9.75
C GLN A 70 -20.06 10.76 -10.35
N PRO A 71 -19.74 9.75 -9.52
CA PRO A 71 -19.33 8.45 -10.02
C PRO A 71 -20.44 7.79 -10.84
N VAL A 72 -20.05 7.20 -11.96
CA VAL A 72 -20.92 6.41 -12.86
C VAL A 72 -20.59 4.94 -12.67
N SER A 73 -21.60 4.11 -12.42
CA SER A 73 -21.43 2.72 -12.00
C SER A 73 -22.19 1.68 -12.84
N ASP A 74 -22.71 2.05 -14.00
CA ASP A 74 -23.53 1.19 -14.86
C ASP A 74 -22.90 0.89 -16.23
N LEU A 75 -21.58 1.13 -16.36
CA LEU A 75 -20.85 0.90 -17.60
C LEU A 75 -20.46 -0.58 -17.76
N THR A 76 -20.25 -0.97 -19.01
CA THR A 76 -19.75 -2.29 -19.41
C THR A 76 -18.37 -2.17 -20.05
N SER A 77 -17.69 -3.29 -20.28
CA SER A 77 -16.39 -3.30 -20.98
C SER A 77 -16.47 -2.64 -22.37
N ASN A 78 -17.65 -2.67 -23.01
CA ASN A 78 -17.87 -2.08 -24.33
C ASN A 78 -17.88 -0.55 -24.32
N ASP A 79 -18.02 0.07 -23.16
CA ASP A 79 -18.06 1.52 -23.01
C ASP A 79 -16.66 2.15 -22.89
N PHE A 80 -15.63 1.31 -22.82
CA PHE A 80 -14.25 1.74 -22.67
C PHE A 80 -13.42 1.58 -23.96
N LEU A 81 -12.40 2.43 -24.08
CA LEU A 81 -11.34 2.37 -25.07
C LEU A 81 -10.02 2.31 -24.33
N LEU A 82 -9.31 1.18 -24.45
CA LEU A 82 -8.01 0.97 -23.82
C LEU A 82 -6.91 0.96 -24.87
N LYS A 83 -5.84 1.72 -24.64
CA LYS A 83 -4.63 1.68 -25.44
C LYS A 83 -3.41 1.47 -24.57
N GLN A 84 -2.44 0.72 -25.08
CA GLN A 84 -1.09 0.65 -24.52
C GLN A 84 -0.12 1.23 -25.56
N ASP A 85 0.72 2.17 -25.15
CA ASP A 85 1.70 2.83 -26.04
C ASP A 85 1.05 3.36 -27.33
N GLY A 86 -0.16 3.89 -27.23
CA GLY A 86 -0.96 4.40 -28.34
C GLY A 86 -1.68 3.33 -29.18
N LYS A 87 -1.45 2.04 -28.95
CA LYS A 87 -2.08 0.93 -29.70
C LYS A 87 -3.31 0.39 -28.96
N PRO A 88 -4.46 0.26 -29.63
CA PRO A 88 -5.66 -0.33 -29.02
C PRO A 88 -5.41 -1.72 -28.47
N GLN A 89 -5.97 -2.01 -27.29
CA GLN A 89 -5.89 -3.31 -26.63
C GLN A 89 -7.29 -3.85 -26.34
N PRO A 90 -7.56 -5.14 -26.59
CA PRO A 90 -8.85 -5.74 -26.22
C PRO A 90 -8.91 -5.92 -24.71
N ILE A 91 -10.02 -5.48 -24.11
CA ILE A 91 -10.32 -5.75 -22.69
C ILE A 91 -10.74 -7.20 -22.58
N THR A 92 -9.98 -8.02 -21.87
CA THR A 92 -10.22 -9.47 -21.70
C THR A 92 -10.80 -9.84 -20.34
N TYR A 93 -10.74 -8.91 -19.39
CA TYR A 93 -11.36 -9.02 -18.07
C TYR A 93 -12.05 -7.70 -17.74
N PHE A 94 -13.21 -7.78 -17.11
CA PHE A 94 -13.96 -6.62 -16.65
C PHE A 94 -14.76 -6.98 -15.42
N SER A 95 -14.70 -6.15 -14.41
CA SER A 95 -15.50 -6.25 -13.19
C SER A 95 -15.88 -4.85 -12.73
N GLN A 96 -17.04 -4.73 -12.11
CA GLN A 96 -17.52 -3.51 -11.48
C GLN A 96 -17.68 -3.76 -9.99
N GLY A 97 -17.34 -2.78 -9.16
CA GLY A 97 -17.43 -2.91 -7.71
C GLY A 97 -16.62 -4.14 -7.26
N SER A 98 -15.31 -4.06 -7.41
CA SER A 98 -14.41 -5.20 -7.20
C SER A 98 -14.70 -5.95 -5.90
N ASP A 99 -14.88 -7.27 -6.00
CA ASP A 99 -14.95 -8.18 -4.85
C ASP A 99 -13.59 -8.40 -4.19
N LEU A 100 -12.54 -7.82 -4.77
CA LEU A 100 -11.20 -7.91 -4.23
C LEU A 100 -11.08 -7.10 -2.92
N PRO A 101 -10.39 -7.64 -1.92
CA PRO A 101 -10.14 -6.92 -0.68
C PRO A 101 -9.33 -5.65 -0.93
N LEU A 102 -9.55 -4.63 -0.10
CA LEU A 102 -8.81 -3.39 -0.12
C LEU A 102 -7.74 -3.40 0.98
N THR A 103 -6.51 -3.09 0.63
CA THR A 103 -5.49 -2.71 1.60
C THR A 103 -5.15 -1.24 1.43
N LEU A 104 -5.36 -0.46 2.49
CA LEU A 104 -5.24 0.99 2.52
C LEU A 104 -4.10 1.43 3.42
N ALA A 105 -3.26 2.37 2.98
CA ALA A 105 -2.38 3.13 3.86
C ALA A 105 -2.96 4.52 4.11
N LEU A 106 -3.18 4.87 5.37
CA LEU A 106 -3.38 6.26 5.78
C LEU A 106 -2.03 6.81 6.22
N MET A 107 -1.54 7.82 5.51
CA MET A 107 -0.26 8.47 5.74
C MET A 107 -0.51 9.91 6.16
N VAL A 108 0.00 10.28 7.32
CA VAL A 108 -0.23 11.60 7.91
C VAL A 108 1.09 12.33 8.06
N ASP A 109 1.17 13.49 7.45
CA ASP A 109 2.29 14.41 7.59
C ASP A 109 2.18 15.11 8.94
N THR A 110 3.18 14.91 9.80
CA THR A 110 3.25 15.55 11.12
C THR A 110 4.35 16.61 11.20
N SER A 111 4.85 17.07 10.05
CA SER A 111 5.83 18.15 9.97
C SER A 111 5.32 19.46 10.59
N GLY A 112 6.22 20.40 10.82
CA GLY A 112 5.90 21.64 11.54
C GLY A 112 4.76 22.45 10.92
N SER A 113 4.58 22.43 9.60
CA SER A 113 3.49 23.09 8.87
C SER A 113 2.13 22.47 9.14
N GLN A 114 2.07 21.15 9.45
CA GLN A 114 0.85 20.41 9.66
C GLN A 114 0.35 20.41 11.11
N ARG A 115 1.14 20.95 12.04
CA ARG A 115 0.85 20.98 13.49
C ARG A 115 -0.56 21.45 13.84
N ALA A 116 -1.09 22.45 13.15
CA ALA A 116 -2.39 23.03 13.42
C ALA A 116 -3.56 22.09 13.08
N TYR A 117 -3.34 21.08 12.23
CA TYR A 117 -4.38 20.24 11.65
C TYR A 117 -4.48 18.84 12.28
N ILE A 118 -3.46 18.39 13.01
CA ILE A 118 -3.39 17.05 13.61
C ILE A 118 -4.64 16.70 14.42
N GLY A 119 -5.21 17.66 15.17
CA GLY A 119 -6.44 17.43 15.94
C GLY A 119 -7.65 17.11 15.06
N GLU A 120 -7.78 17.79 13.92
CA GLU A 120 -8.86 17.56 12.95
C GLU A 120 -8.64 16.25 12.22
N GLU A 121 -7.40 15.93 11.84
CA GLU A 121 -7.02 14.67 11.20
C GLU A 121 -7.30 13.45 12.08
N ILE A 122 -7.00 13.54 13.37
CA ILE A 122 -7.36 12.50 14.35
C ILE A 122 -8.89 12.31 14.41
N ALA A 123 -9.65 13.40 14.50
CA ALA A 123 -11.11 13.34 14.57
C ALA A 123 -11.72 12.74 13.30
N ALA A 124 -11.23 13.15 12.13
CA ALA A 124 -11.68 12.64 10.84
C ALA A 124 -11.25 11.19 10.60
N GLY A 125 -10.04 10.80 11.02
CA GLY A 125 -9.52 9.44 10.88
C GLY A 125 -10.38 8.40 11.63
N LYS A 126 -10.97 8.74 12.74
CA LYS A 126 -11.92 7.87 13.47
C LYS A 126 -13.19 7.55 12.66
N ILE A 127 -13.60 8.43 11.76
CA ILE A 127 -14.73 8.20 10.86
C ILE A 127 -14.26 7.48 9.60
N PHE A 128 -13.03 7.74 9.18
CA PHE A 128 -12.45 7.23 7.95
C PHE A 128 -12.32 5.70 7.95
N PHE A 129 -11.68 5.09 8.95
CA PHE A 129 -11.43 3.66 8.95
C PHE A 129 -12.70 2.81 8.89
N PRO A 130 -13.76 3.05 9.70
CA PRO A 130 -15.01 2.31 9.57
C PRO A 130 -15.70 2.53 8.22
N ALA A 131 -15.54 3.72 7.62
CA ALA A 131 -16.10 4.01 6.30
C ALA A 131 -15.37 3.30 5.16
N MET A 132 -14.07 3.06 5.31
CA MET A 132 -13.23 2.42 4.29
C MET A 132 -13.22 0.90 4.40
N LEU A 133 -13.08 0.36 5.61
CA LEU A 133 -12.96 -1.07 5.87
C LEU A 133 -14.35 -1.68 6.08
N THR A 134 -15.07 -1.92 5.00
CA THR A 134 -16.46 -2.39 5.05
C THR A 134 -16.61 -3.89 4.87
N ARG A 135 -15.53 -4.56 4.46
CA ARG A 135 -15.46 -6.01 4.26
C ARG A 135 -14.53 -6.65 5.30
N PRO A 136 -14.77 -7.92 5.68
CA PRO A 136 -13.91 -8.59 6.67
C PRO A 136 -12.44 -8.68 6.26
N ASP A 137 -12.18 -8.70 4.94
CA ASP A 137 -10.83 -8.82 4.37
C ASP A 137 -10.17 -7.47 4.06
N ASP A 138 -10.90 -6.37 4.20
CA ASP A 138 -10.32 -5.03 4.06
C ASP A 138 -9.37 -4.76 5.23
N ARG A 139 -8.25 -4.12 4.94
CA ARG A 139 -7.19 -3.83 5.92
C ARG A 139 -6.65 -2.43 5.74
N ALA A 140 -6.10 -1.89 6.81
CA ALA A 140 -5.37 -0.64 6.74
C ALA A 140 -4.10 -0.68 7.58
N VAL A 141 -3.17 0.21 7.22
CA VAL A 141 -1.97 0.57 7.96
C VAL A 141 -2.02 2.06 8.24
N LEU A 142 -1.52 2.48 9.41
CA LEU A 142 -1.39 3.89 9.78
C LEU A 142 0.10 4.24 9.86
N VAL A 143 0.50 5.24 9.09
CA VAL A 143 1.88 5.73 9.02
C VAL A 143 1.90 7.24 9.27
N GLN A 144 2.82 7.67 10.10
CA GLN A 144 3.18 9.06 10.32
C GLN A 144 4.50 9.34 9.63
N PHE A 145 4.64 10.52 9.04
CA PHE A 145 5.93 10.95 8.50
C PHE A 145 6.18 12.44 8.73
N ASP A 146 7.42 12.76 9.00
CA ASP A 146 8.02 14.09 9.08
C ASP A 146 9.48 13.97 8.61
N ASN A 147 10.47 14.26 9.45
CA ASN A 147 11.88 13.92 9.24
C ASN A 147 12.19 12.44 9.55
N THR A 148 11.19 11.67 9.95
CA THR A 148 11.19 10.22 10.18
C THR A 148 9.93 9.59 9.59
N ILE A 149 9.97 8.28 9.37
CA ILE A 149 8.81 7.52 8.89
C ILE A 149 8.48 6.48 9.96
N LEU A 150 7.29 6.59 10.56
CA LEU A 150 6.85 5.74 11.66
C LEU A 150 5.57 4.99 11.31
N GLN A 151 5.62 3.68 11.34
CA GLN A 151 4.44 2.83 11.28
C GLN A 151 3.78 2.80 12.67
N LEU A 152 2.70 3.57 12.86
CA LEU A 152 1.98 3.63 14.12
C LEU A 152 1.12 2.39 14.37
N VAL A 153 0.49 1.87 13.33
CA VAL A 153 -0.30 0.63 13.37
C VAL A 153 0.05 -0.23 12.18
N LYS A 154 0.39 -1.50 12.43
CA LYS A 154 0.62 -2.50 11.38
C LYS A 154 -0.66 -2.81 10.63
N ILE A 155 -0.55 -3.38 9.43
CA ILE A 155 -1.70 -3.79 8.62
C ILE A 155 -2.67 -4.64 9.46
N THR A 156 -3.91 -4.17 9.58
CA THR A 156 -4.98 -4.82 10.35
C THR A 156 -6.36 -4.52 9.76
N SER A 157 -7.32 -5.41 9.99
CA SER A 157 -8.75 -5.15 9.74
C SER A 157 -9.48 -4.58 10.96
N ASN A 158 -8.81 -4.47 12.11
CA ASN A 158 -9.40 -3.99 13.34
C ASN A 158 -9.43 -2.45 13.39
N THR A 159 -10.58 -1.86 13.10
CA THR A 159 -10.79 -0.41 13.09
C THR A 159 -10.52 0.24 14.45
N THR A 160 -10.86 -0.44 15.56
CA THR A 160 -10.58 0.07 16.90
C THR A 160 -9.08 0.23 17.17
N THR A 161 -8.25 -0.73 16.68
CA THR A 161 -6.79 -0.63 16.77
C THR A 161 -6.27 0.56 15.97
N LEU A 162 -6.81 0.79 14.76
CA LEU A 162 -6.45 1.93 13.91
C LEU A 162 -6.87 3.26 14.53
N GLU A 163 -8.08 3.33 15.09
CA GLU A 163 -8.58 4.52 15.78
C GLU A 163 -7.75 4.86 17.03
N HIS A 164 -7.35 3.85 17.79
CA HIS A 164 -6.43 4.06 18.91
C HIS A 164 -5.06 4.53 18.43
N GLY A 165 -4.59 4.01 17.30
CA GLY A 165 -3.33 4.42 16.68
C GLY A 165 -3.29 5.92 16.33
N LEU A 166 -4.42 6.51 15.94
CA LEU A 166 -4.51 7.95 15.66
C LEU A 166 -4.16 8.81 16.89
N ALA A 167 -4.38 8.32 18.09
CA ALA A 167 -4.02 9.05 19.31
C ALA A 167 -2.48 9.16 19.51
N TYR A 168 -1.72 8.36 18.76
CA TYR A 168 -0.24 8.41 18.78
C TYR A 168 0.33 9.31 17.69
N LEU A 169 -0.51 9.92 16.83
CA LEU A 169 -0.05 10.99 15.95
C LEU A 169 0.54 12.10 16.81
N THR A 170 1.84 12.21 16.77
CA THR A 170 2.58 13.17 17.57
C THR A 170 3.00 14.33 16.70
N GLN A 171 3.09 15.50 17.31
CA GLN A 171 3.77 16.61 16.68
C GLN A 171 5.23 16.22 16.43
N PRO A 172 5.88 16.88 15.44
CA PRO A 172 7.28 16.60 15.13
C PRO A 172 8.05 16.56 16.45
N HIS A 173 8.96 15.62 16.55
CA HIS A 173 9.97 15.66 17.58
C HIS A 173 10.78 16.94 17.32
N ASP A 174 10.27 18.05 17.89
CA ASP A 174 11.10 19.23 18.02
C ASP A 174 12.34 18.75 18.78
N ASP A 175 13.42 18.51 18.09
CA ASP A 175 14.75 18.55 18.67
C ASP A 175 14.88 19.98 19.21
N ILE A 176 14.34 20.18 20.42
CA ILE A 176 14.33 21.46 21.13
C ILE A 176 15.78 21.90 21.21
N GLY A 177 16.16 22.81 20.34
CA GLY A 177 17.46 23.42 20.34
C GLY A 177 18.39 23.15 19.16
N GLN A 178 18.01 22.46 18.10
CA GLN A 178 18.81 22.36 16.87
C GLN A 178 18.06 23.00 15.68
N PRO A 179 18.33 24.28 15.36
CA PRO A 179 17.83 24.90 14.14
C PRO A 179 18.38 24.15 12.92
N GLY A 180 17.48 23.63 12.06
CA GLY A 180 17.85 23.01 10.78
C GLY A 180 17.63 21.51 10.66
N ARG A 181 17.03 20.81 11.64
CA ARG A 181 16.65 19.39 11.53
C ARG A 181 15.15 19.15 11.27
N GLY A 182 14.40 20.14 10.91
CA GLY A 182 13.06 19.97 10.37
C GLY A 182 13.14 19.44 8.95
N GLY A 183 12.28 18.48 8.59
CA GLY A 183 12.22 17.94 7.24
C GLY A 183 10.91 17.21 7.03
N THR A 184 10.54 17.02 5.76
CA THR A 184 9.41 16.18 5.36
C THR A 184 9.90 15.18 4.34
N LEU A 185 9.77 13.90 4.66
CA LEU A 185 10.19 12.77 3.85
C LEU A 185 9.01 12.21 3.04
N LEU A 186 8.32 13.07 2.27
CA LEU A 186 7.12 12.68 1.53
C LEU A 186 7.41 11.57 0.52
N PHE A 187 8.42 11.75 -0.35
CA PHE A 187 8.70 10.76 -1.39
C PHE A 187 9.32 9.49 -0.84
N ASP A 188 10.21 9.60 0.16
CA ASP A 188 10.77 8.44 0.84
C ASP A 188 9.70 7.62 1.54
N SER A 189 8.68 8.27 2.14
CA SER A 189 7.56 7.59 2.80
C SER A 189 6.68 6.83 1.81
N ILE A 190 6.39 7.42 0.65
CA ILE A 190 5.63 6.75 -0.43
C ILE A 190 6.40 5.52 -0.92
N VAL A 191 7.71 5.62 -1.16
CA VAL A 191 8.54 4.49 -1.58
C VAL A 191 8.56 3.41 -0.51
N ALA A 192 8.77 3.78 0.75
CA ALA A 192 8.81 2.82 1.86
C ALA A 192 7.49 2.06 2.02
N VAL A 193 6.36 2.77 2.03
CA VAL A 193 5.02 2.16 2.16
C VAL A 193 4.68 1.31 0.93
N SER A 194 5.10 1.74 -0.27
CA SER A 194 4.92 0.94 -1.49
C SER A 194 5.62 -0.40 -1.42
N HIS A 195 6.85 -0.45 -0.88
CA HIS A 195 7.65 -1.67 -0.83
C HIS A 195 7.35 -2.55 0.37
N LEU A 196 7.29 -1.93 1.57
CA LEU A 196 7.26 -2.68 2.83
C LEU A 196 5.86 -3.08 3.25
N GLU A 197 4.86 -2.25 2.91
CA GLU A 197 3.51 -2.44 3.42
C GLU A 197 2.54 -2.95 2.33
N LEU A 198 2.37 -2.20 1.25
CA LEU A 198 1.32 -2.47 0.27
C LEU A 198 1.75 -3.41 -0.87
N GLY A 199 3.01 -3.39 -1.27
CA GLY A 199 3.49 -4.11 -2.47
C GLY A 199 3.29 -5.63 -2.41
N ASN A 200 3.25 -6.21 -1.21
CA ASN A 200 3.03 -7.64 -0.99
C ASN A 200 1.58 -8.01 -0.69
N GLN A 201 0.65 -7.03 -0.68
CA GLN A 201 -0.76 -7.31 -0.39
C GLN A 201 -1.49 -7.75 -1.66
N LEU A 202 -2.45 -8.66 -1.48
CA LEU A 202 -3.33 -9.09 -2.56
C LEU A 202 -4.54 -8.14 -2.65
N GLY A 203 -5.12 -8.03 -3.85
CA GLY A 203 -6.29 -7.21 -4.07
C GLY A 203 -5.96 -5.76 -4.41
N ARG A 204 -6.89 -4.86 -4.11
CA ARG A 204 -6.77 -3.42 -4.38
C ARG A 204 -5.90 -2.75 -3.34
N ARG A 205 -5.10 -1.80 -3.78
CA ARG A 205 -4.17 -1.07 -2.92
C ARG A 205 -4.31 0.42 -3.13
N ALA A 206 -4.44 1.16 -2.04
CA ALA A 206 -4.53 2.61 -2.08
C ALA A 206 -3.71 3.26 -0.96
N MET A 207 -3.19 4.45 -1.22
CA MET A 207 -2.66 5.37 -0.22
C MET A 207 -3.56 6.59 -0.13
N VAL A 208 -3.83 7.05 1.06
CA VAL A 208 -4.43 8.36 1.34
C VAL A 208 -3.43 9.14 2.15
N ILE A 209 -2.94 10.23 1.58
CA ILE A 209 -1.84 11.03 2.13
C ILE A 209 -2.37 12.43 2.49
N LEU A 210 -2.26 12.81 3.77
CA LEU A 210 -2.58 14.14 4.25
C LEU A 210 -1.28 14.92 4.42
N THR A 211 -1.11 16.02 3.68
CA THR A 211 0.12 16.82 3.67
C THR A 211 -0.11 18.16 2.95
N ASP A 212 0.79 19.11 3.10
CA ASP A 212 0.87 20.29 2.24
C ASP A 212 1.69 20.08 0.96
N GLY A 213 2.22 18.86 0.75
CA GLY A 213 2.99 18.51 -0.43
C GLY A 213 4.44 18.98 -0.39
N GLY A 214 4.89 19.59 0.70
CA GLY A 214 6.29 19.91 0.89
C GLY A 214 7.17 18.68 1.02
N ASP A 215 8.28 18.66 0.32
CA ASP A 215 9.35 17.66 0.51
C ASP A 215 10.69 18.38 0.55
N ASN A 216 11.42 18.20 1.61
CA ASN A 216 12.73 18.86 1.79
C ASN A 216 13.79 17.96 2.46
N GLY A 217 13.48 16.66 2.61
CA GLY A 217 14.33 15.69 3.27
C GLY A 217 14.50 14.37 2.55
N SER A 218 13.67 14.05 1.56
CA SER A 218 13.71 12.76 0.86
C SER A 218 14.98 12.60 0.01
N HIS A 219 15.45 11.34 -0.05
CA HIS A 219 16.49 10.91 -0.99
C HIS A 219 15.91 10.62 -2.38
N PHE A 220 14.68 10.13 -2.43
CA PHE A 220 13.95 9.90 -3.66
C PHE A 220 13.30 11.17 -4.17
N HIS A 221 12.99 11.20 -5.46
CA HIS A 221 12.25 12.26 -6.10
C HIS A 221 10.82 11.83 -6.43
N ILE A 222 9.94 12.78 -6.74
CA ILE A 222 8.53 12.50 -7.09
C ILE A 222 8.40 11.41 -8.16
N LYS A 223 9.28 11.39 -9.17
CA LYS A 223 9.25 10.37 -10.22
C LYS A 223 9.55 8.96 -9.71
N ASP A 224 10.37 8.85 -8.69
CA ASP A 224 10.68 7.56 -8.06
C ASP A 224 9.48 7.08 -7.23
N ALA A 225 8.85 7.97 -6.47
CA ALA A 225 7.64 7.70 -5.70
C ALA A 225 6.49 7.24 -6.61
N ILE A 226 6.20 7.95 -7.70
CA ILE A 226 5.20 7.56 -8.71
C ILE A 226 5.53 6.19 -9.30
N LYS A 227 6.78 5.97 -9.70
CA LYS A 227 7.24 4.72 -10.29
C LYS A 227 7.04 3.52 -9.35
N GLU A 228 7.40 3.66 -8.08
CA GLU A 228 7.27 2.55 -7.13
C GLU A 228 5.80 2.30 -6.77
N ALA A 229 4.97 3.33 -6.68
CA ALA A 229 3.51 3.18 -6.53
C ALA A 229 2.88 2.48 -7.76
N GLN A 230 3.26 2.86 -8.98
CA GLN A 230 2.79 2.21 -10.22
C GLN A 230 3.23 0.74 -10.32
N ARG A 231 4.46 0.41 -9.86
CA ARG A 231 4.95 -0.98 -9.80
C ARG A 231 4.17 -1.83 -8.83
N ALA A 232 3.82 -1.26 -7.70
CA ALA A 232 3.05 -1.93 -6.68
C ALA A 232 1.53 -1.86 -6.94
N ASP A 233 1.10 -1.27 -8.08
CA ASP A 233 -0.32 -1.10 -8.44
C ASP A 233 -1.11 -0.38 -7.34
N ILE A 234 -0.56 0.72 -6.85
CA ILE A 234 -1.12 1.51 -5.75
C ILE A 234 -1.70 2.80 -6.32
N MET A 235 -2.97 3.06 -6.00
CA MET A 235 -3.65 4.30 -6.30
C MET A 235 -3.40 5.31 -5.16
N ILE A 236 -2.88 6.49 -5.47
CA ILE A 236 -2.58 7.52 -4.47
C ILE A 236 -3.66 8.61 -4.49
N TYR A 237 -4.32 8.79 -3.37
CA TYR A 237 -5.16 9.95 -3.08
C TYR A 237 -4.37 10.91 -2.20
N THR A 238 -4.32 12.18 -2.57
CA THR A 238 -3.68 13.22 -1.76
C THR A 238 -4.71 14.20 -1.24
N ILE A 239 -4.55 14.63 -0.01
CA ILE A 239 -5.41 15.61 0.64
C ILE A 239 -4.52 16.78 1.04
N TYR A 240 -4.68 17.87 0.29
CA TYR A 240 -3.94 19.10 0.49
C TYR A 240 -4.49 19.85 1.70
N TYR A 241 -3.64 20.01 2.68
CA TYR A 241 -3.94 20.70 3.91
C TYR A 241 -2.91 21.80 4.14
N SER A 242 -3.22 23.06 3.84
CA SER A 242 -2.24 24.15 3.94
C SER A 242 -2.87 25.50 4.26
N ASN A 243 -2.12 26.31 5.00
CA ASN A 243 -2.38 27.73 5.24
C ASN A 243 -1.59 28.64 4.28
N GLY A 244 -1.28 28.18 3.07
CA GLY A 244 -0.58 28.97 2.05
C GLY A 244 0.89 28.64 1.88
N GLY A 245 1.33 27.45 2.34
CA GLY A 245 2.63 26.87 2.03
C GLY A 245 2.50 25.56 1.24
N GLY A 246 3.62 24.88 1.00
CA GLY A 246 3.65 23.56 0.37
C GLY A 246 3.57 23.58 -1.17
N ASP A 247 3.34 22.42 -1.77
CA ASP A 247 3.29 22.23 -3.23
C ASP A 247 2.11 21.35 -3.65
N GLU A 248 0.95 21.99 -3.88
CA GLU A 248 -0.26 21.33 -4.37
C GLU A 248 -0.02 20.67 -5.75
N GLY A 249 0.90 21.22 -6.57
CA GLY A 249 1.25 20.68 -7.88
C GLY A 249 1.84 19.28 -7.79
N VAL A 250 2.74 19.06 -6.83
CA VAL A 250 3.29 17.73 -6.50
C VAL A 250 2.21 16.75 -6.17
N LEU A 251 1.20 17.14 -5.37
CA LEU A 251 0.10 16.27 -4.96
C LEU A 251 -0.80 15.90 -6.13
N LYS A 252 -1.06 16.84 -7.04
CA LYS A 252 -1.81 16.59 -8.28
C LYS A 252 -1.10 15.60 -9.19
N ASP A 253 0.23 15.74 -9.35
CA ASP A 253 1.02 14.82 -10.17
C ASP A 253 1.05 13.42 -9.56
N LEU A 254 1.32 13.29 -8.26
CA LEU A 254 1.29 12.00 -7.53
C LEU A 254 -0.03 11.26 -7.73
N SER A 255 -1.14 11.96 -7.51
CA SER A 255 -2.47 11.38 -7.62
C SER A 255 -2.81 11.00 -9.05
N LYS A 256 -2.65 11.92 -10.00
CA LYS A 256 -3.00 11.75 -11.40
C LYS A 256 -2.24 10.57 -12.03
N ASP A 257 -0.93 10.52 -11.86
CA ASP A 257 -0.08 9.53 -12.52
C ASP A 257 -0.30 8.10 -11.97
N THR A 258 -0.83 8.00 -10.73
CA THR A 258 -1.15 6.72 -10.07
C THR A 258 -2.63 6.34 -10.17
N GLY A 259 -3.48 7.19 -10.78
CA GLY A 259 -4.90 6.93 -10.98
C GLY A 259 -5.79 7.34 -9.81
N GLY A 260 -5.25 8.01 -8.82
CA GLY A 260 -5.99 8.61 -7.71
C GLY A 260 -6.41 10.05 -7.98
N ARG A 261 -6.71 10.80 -6.93
CA ARG A 261 -7.20 12.18 -7.01
C ARG A 261 -6.64 13.03 -5.87
N GLU A 262 -6.34 14.28 -6.18
CA GLU A 262 -6.05 15.31 -5.19
C GLU A 262 -7.34 15.98 -4.72
N PHE A 263 -7.40 16.31 -3.44
CA PHE A 263 -8.44 17.08 -2.78
C PHE A 263 -7.83 18.19 -1.93
N SER A 264 -8.37 19.39 -2.03
CA SER A 264 -8.02 20.48 -1.12
C SER A 264 -9.09 20.61 -0.03
N VAL A 265 -8.67 20.64 1.24
CA VAL A 265 -9.60 20.88 2.35
C VAL A 265 -10.04 22.34 2.36
N THR A 266 -11.34 22.55 2.34
CA THR A 266 -11.97 23.86 2.34
C THR A 266 -13.24 23.84 3.23
N SER A 267 -13.81 25.00 3.49
CA SER A 267 -15.08 25.10 4.23
C SER A 267 -16.26 24.42 3.49
N THR A 268 -16.19 24.32 2.16
CA THR A 268 -17.20 23.66 1.32
C THR A 268 -16.88 22.21 1.03
N MET A 269 -15.64 21.77 1.29
CA MET A 269 -15.17 20.39 1.12
C MET A 269 -14.35 20.01 2.37
N PRO A 270 -15.00 19.79 3.51
CA PRO A 270 -14.31 19.40 4.75
C PRO A 270 -13.76 17.98 4.63
N LEU A 271 -12.79 17.63 5.47
CA LEU A 271 -12.06 16.37 5.44
C LEU A 271 -12.99 15.15 5.48
N GLN A 272 -14.08 15.21 6.27
CA GLN A 272 -15.06 14.11 6.33
C GLN A 272 -15.74 13.87 4.98
N GLN A 273 -16.06 14.91 4.24
CA GLN A 273 -16.66 14.78 2.90
C GLN A 273 -15.66 14.24 1.87
N ILE A 274 -14.39 14.65 1.97
CA ILE A 274 -13.31 14.09 1.15
C ILE A 274 -13.19 12.60 1.41
N TYR A 275 -13.15 12.16 2.64
CA TYR A 275 -13.09 10.74 3.00
C TYR A 275 -14.30 9.95 2.47
N ALA A 276 -15.51 10.50 2.59
CA ALA A 276 -16.69 9.86 2.02
C ALA A 276 -16.59 9.73 0.49
N THR A 277 -16.01 10.73 -0.18
CA THR A 277 -15.79 10.69 -1.64
C THR A 277 -14.76 9.63 -2.01
N ILE A 278 -13.63 9.55 -1.30
CA ILE A 278 -12.61 8.52 -1.53
C ILE A 278 -13.19 7.12 -1.29
N ALA A 279 -14.00 6.95 -0.25
CA ALA A 279 -14.68 5.68 0.03
C ALA A 279 -15.63 5.27 -1.11
N ALA A 280 -16.40 6.22 -1.66
CA ALA A 280 -17.27 5.97 -2.80
C ALA A 280 -16.47 5.60 -4.05
N ASP A 281 -15.38 6.32 -4.33
CA ASP A 281 -14.47 6.05 -5.45
C ASP A 281 -13.93 4.63 -5.41
N LEU A 282 -13.36 4.24 -4.27
CA LEU A 282 -12.78 2.91 -4.10
C LEU A 282 -13.82 1.78 -4.16
N ARG A 283 -15.10 2.04 -3.85
CA ARG A 283 -16.18 1.05 -3.96
C ARG A 283 -16.73 0.90 -5.37
N LEU A 284 -16.82 2.01 -6.11
CA LEU A 284 -17.42 2.06 -7.44
C LEU A 284 -16.39 1.89 -8.57
N GLN A 285 -15.20 1.49 -8.22
CA GLN A 285 -14.09 1.29 -9.12
C GLN A 285 -14.37 0.16 -10.12
N TYR A 286 -14.03 0.39 -11.37
CA TYR A 286 -13.98 -0.64 -12.41
C TYR A 286 -12.59 -1.28 -12.41
N GLU A 287 -12.55 -2.59 -12.60
CA GLU A 287 -11.34 -3.34 -12.85
C GLU A 287 -11.35 -3.86 -14.28
N LEU A 288 -10.42 -3.40 -15.09
CA LEU A 288 -10.23 -3.83 -16.46
C LEU A 288 -8.94 -4.62 -16.58
N GLY A 289 -8.95 -5.65 -17.41
CA GLY A 289 -7.73 -6.44 -17.64
C GLY A 289 -7.51 -6.70 -19.12
N TYR A 290 -6.26 -6.69 -19.53
CA TYR A 290 -5.86 -7.03 -20.89
C TYR A 290 -4.53 -7.79 -20.90
N ARG A 291 -4.22 -8.48 -22.00
CA ARG A 291 -2.94 -9.16 -22.18
C ARG A 291 -1.96 -8.24 -22.91
N PRO A 292 -0.86 -7.83 -22.26
CA PRO A 292 0.09 -6.94 -22.89
C PRO A 292 0.81 -7.63 -24.06
N PRO A 293 1.06 -6.93 -25.17
CA PRO A 293 1.82 -7.48 -26.29
C PRO A 293 3.31 -7.56 -26.03
N ASP A 294 3.81 -6.83 -25.02
CA ASP A 294 5.23 -6.78 -24.63
C ASP A 294 5.34 -7.08 -23.12
N THR A 295 6.08 -8.15 -22.81
CA THR A 295 6.30 -8.62 -21.43
C THR A 295 7.76 -8.52 -21.01
N ARG A 296 8.59 -7.78 -21.76
CA ARG A 296 9.99 -7.57 -21.38
C ARG A 296 10.08 -6.97 -19.98
N PRO A 297 10.94 -7.50 -19.10
CA PRO A 297 10.99 -7.10 -17.71
C PRO A 297 11.39 -5.63 -17.54
N ASN A 298 10.89 -5.02 -16.49
CA ASN A 298 11.26 -3.67 -16.04
C ASN A 298 11.03 -2.55 -17.08
N LYS A 299 10.09 -2.74 -18.01
CA LYS A 299 9.76 -1.75 -19.03
C LYS A 299 8.52 -0.97 -18.64
N TYR A 300 8.56 0.35 -18.83
CA TYR A 300 7.40 1.21 -18.68
C TYR A 300 6.51 1.13 -19.93
N HIS A 301 5.20 1.04 -19.72
CA HIS A 301 4.18 1.11 -20.75
C HIS A 301 3.14 2.15 -20.36
N LYS A 302 2.86 3.06 -21.30
CA LYS A 302 1.82 4.05 -21.13
C LYS A 302 0.45 3.42 -21.33
N ILE A 303 -0.50 3.70 -20.42
CA ILE A 303 -1.92 3.37 -20.54
C ILE A 303 -2.71 4.63 -20.90
N ASP A 304 -3.64 4.49 -21.82
CA ASP A 304 -4.65 5.50 -22.15
C ASP A 304 -6.01 4.79 -22.12
N LEU A 305 -6.74 5.02 -21.02
CA LEU A 305 -8.09 4.48 -20.82
C LEU A 305 -9.10 5.61 -20.87
N THR A 306 -10.05 5.53 -21.80
CA THR A 306 -11.09 6.54 -21.99
C THR A 306 -12.45 5.89 -22.12
N ALA A 307 -13.52 6.64 -21.84
CA ALA A 307 -14.87 6.23 -22.18
C ALA A 307 -15.20 6.60 -23.63
N LYS A 308 -16.06 5.81 -24.28
CA LYS A 308 -16.61 6.15 -25.61
C LYS A 308 -17.49 7.39 -25.55
N ASP A 309 -18.28 7.52 -24.49
CA ASP A 309 -19.05 8.75 -24.23
C ASP A 309 -18.09 9.85 -23.74
N LYS A 310 -17.96 10.89 -24.57
CA LYS A 310 -17.06 12.02 -24.30
C LYS A 310 -17.51 12.92 -23.13
N ARG A 311 -18.71 12.75 -22.62
CA ARG A 311 -19.21 13.45 -21.43
C ARG A 311 -18.66 12.85 -20.14
N LEU A 312 -18.12 11.63 -20.22
CA LEU A 312 -17.55 10.91 -19.08
C LEU A 312 -16.05 11.16 -18.99
N THR A 313 -15.59 11.36 -17.77
CA THR A 313 -14.17 11.43 -17.43
C THR A 313 -13.73 10.13 -16.79
N VAL A 314 -12.69 9.51 -17.32
CA VAL A 314 -12.08 8.30 -16.77
C VAL A 314 -10.81 8.67 -16.05
N GLN A 315 -10.71 8.27 -14.80
CA GLN A 315 -9.55 8.39 -13.95
C GLN A 315 -8.93 7.00 -13.78
N ALA A 316 -7.69 6.83 -14.25
CA ALA A 316 -6.91 5.60 -14.17
C ALA A 316 -5.43 5.97 -14.16
N ARG A 317 -4.57 5.04 -13.75
CA ARG A 317 -3.11 5.26 -13.80
C ARG A 317 -2.62 5.52 -15.23
N GLU A 318 -1.64 6.40 -15.38
CA GLU A 318 -1.09 6.74 -16.71
C GLU A 318 -0.19 5.65 -17.31
N GLY A 319 0.23 4.68 -16.52
CA GLY A 319 1.07 3.60 -17.00
C GLY A 319 1.42 2.57 -15.92
N TYR A 320 2.23 1.61 -16.29
CA TYR A 320 2.73 0.57 -15.40
C TYR A 320 4.12 0.10 -15.83
N PHE A 321 4.81 -0.57 -14.91
CA PHE A 321 6.06 -1.25 -15.22
C PHE A 321 5.83 -2.77 -15.28
N THR A 322 6.36 -3.43 -16.31
CA THR A 322 6.40 -4.90 -16.31
C THR A 322 7.23 -5.41 -15.12
N PRO A 323 6.88 -6.57 -14.54
CA PRO A 323 7.66 -7.18 -13.46
C PRO A 323 9.15 -7.33 -13.81
N LYS A 324 9.98 -7.42 -12.75
CA LYS A 324 11.43 -7.64 -12.89
C LYS A 324 11.74 -9.05 -13.38
#